data_919f789b92ee0672b9ef31b2a87c22ab
#
_entry.id   919f789b92ee0672b9ef31b2a87c22ab
#
_cell.length_a   1.000
_cell.length_b   1.000
_cell.length_c   1.000
_cell.angle_alpha   90.00
_cell.angle_beta   90.00
_cell.angle_gamma   90.00
#
_symmetry.space_group_name_H-M   'P 1'
#
loop_
_entity.id
_entity.type
_entity.pdbx_description
1 polymer ?
#
loop_
_entity_poly.entity_id
_entity_poly.type
_entity_poly.pdbx_seq_one_letter_code
_entity_poly.pdbx_strand_id
1 'polypeptide(L)'
;MPLPYLTATVPGIGGRLRTEPEDFQVDERPLYLPSGEGEHLYIKVTKRLLSTPDLVRRISSTVGVKTKGVGTAGLKDARAVTTQMLSLHAVTPERVARLKLSDQILAIEVLGRHGNRLRPGHHAGNRFRLVIRDVASHAKETVPTVLGVLLRRGVPNFFGPQRQGKSGENYHVGAGLLTDSSKRAQMSRSKRMWYLNSFQSHLFNQILGRRLEHLDCVWAGDWAMKMDNGACFLVEDAQQEKARADRFEISPTGVLFGSRVSWATGQAGEIEQAVITEQGSTPEALIQSAKACGFRGERRSLRVPLGELEWSLDGSILTLSFVLPPGAYATSVLRELMKIPELG
;
A
#
# COMPACT_ATOMS: atom_id res chain seq x y z
N MET A 1 4.85 -18.65 -7.78
CA MET A 1 6.14 -18.23 -8.34
C MET A 1 6.61 -16.96 -7.65
N PRO A 2 7.92 -16.78 -7.40
CA PRO A 2 8.43 -15.51 -6.87
C PRO A 2 8.14 -14.38 -7.86
N LEU A 3 7.83 -13.19 -7.32
CA LEU A 3 7.56 -12.01 -8.15
C LEU A 3 8.86 -11.56 -8.87
N PRO A 4 8.82 -11.17 -10.14
CA PRO A 4 10.02 -10.71 -10.88
C PRO A 4 10.50 -9.36 -10.33
N TYR A 5 11.79 -9.07 -10.45
CA TYR A 5 12.39 -7.79 -10.09
C TYR A 5 12.45 -6.84 -11.28
N LEU A 6 12.11 -5.57 -11.10
CA LEU A 6 12.33 -4.53 -12.11
C LEU A 6 13.82 -4.32 -12.39
N THR A 7 14.64 -4.53 -11.38
CA THR A 7 16.10 -4.40 -11.44
C THR A 7 16.79 -5.78 -11.41
N ALA A 8 16.23 -6.78 -12.12
CA ALA A 8 16.70 -8.18 -12.07
C ALA A 8 18.20 -8.34 -12.37
N THR A 9 18.76 -7.52 -13.28
CA THR A 9 20.17 -7.55 -13.71
C THR A 9 21.14 -6.95 -12.70
N VAL A 10 20.65 -6.23 -11.69
CA VAL A 10 21.48 -5.61 -10.65
C VAL A 10 21.49 -6.52 -9.43
N PRO A 11 22.64 -6.81 -8.78
CA PRO A 11 22.67 -7.64 -7.57
C PRO A 11 21.92 -6.98 -6.41
N GLY A 12 21.38 -7.79 -5.50
CA GLY A 12 20.79 -7.29 -4.26
C GLY A 12 21.87 -6.93 -3.24
N ILE A 13 21.60 -5.94 -2.40
CA ILE A 13 22.54 -5.55 -1.32
C ILE A 13 22.44 -6.44 -0.09
N GLY A 14 21.46 -7.36 -0.03
CA GLY A 14 21.21 -8.16 1.18
C GLY A 14 20.85 -7.29 2.38
N GLY A 15 21.37 -7.64 3.55
CA GLY A 15 21.21 -6.89 4.79
C GLY A 15 20.03 -7.33 5.64
N ARG A 16 19.91 -6.69 6.81
CA ARG A 16 18.87 -6.95 7.81
C ARG A 16 18.02 -5.70 8.04
N LEU A 17 16.71 -5.88 8.02
CA LEU A 17 15.73 -4.85 8.30
C LEU A 17 15.09 -5.08 9.66
N ARG A 18 14.69 -3.98 10.37
CA ARG A 18 13.98 -4.06 11.66
C ARG A 18 14.76 -4.81 12.76
N THR A 19 16.07 -4.65 12.78
CA THR A 19 16.90 -5.13 13.90
C THR A 19 16.47 -4.46 15.19
N GLU A 20 16.19 -3.15 15.08
CA GLU A 20 15.55 -2.34 16.12
C GLU A 20 14.22 -1.78 15.58
N PRO A 21 13.23 -1.50 16.43
CA PRO A 21 11.97 -0.86 15.99
C PRO A 21 12.20 0.47 15.28
N GLU A 22 13.23 1.21 15.67
CA GLU A 22 13.66 2.50 15.14
C GLU A 22 14.24 2.38 13.72
N ASP A 23 14.65 1.19 13.30
CA ASP A 23 15.12 0.95 11.93
C ASP A 23 13.99 1.04 10.89
N PHE A 24 12.73 1.07 11.34
CA PHE A 24 11.57 1.20 10.47
C PHE A 24 10.62 2.27 11.00
N GLN A 25 10.75 3.48 10.46
CA GLN A 25 9.90 4.60 10.86
C GLN A 25 8.94 4.97 9.73
N VAL A 26 7.69 5.29 10.09
CA VAL A 26 6.64 5.68 9.16
C VAL A 26 5.91 6.90 9.68
N ASP A 27 6.00 8.01 8.95
CA ASP A 27 5.28 9.24 9.25
C ASP A 27 4.14 9.43 8.25
N GLU A 28 2.90 9.41 8.73
CA GLU A 28 1.72 9.70 7.92
C GLU A 28 1.73 11.16 7.49
N ARG A 29 1.61 11.39 6.19
CA ARG A 29 1.43 12.73 5.63
C ARG A 29 -0.06 13.06 5.58
N PRO A 30 -0.51 14.11 6.26
CA PRO A 30 -1.91 14.49 6.23
C PRO A 30 -2.32 14.99 4.83
N LEU A 31 -3.55 14.68 4.43
CA LEU A 31 -4.15 15.22 3.22
C LEU A 31 -4.52 16.71 3.41
N TYR A 32 -4.89 17.06 4.62
CA TYR A 32 -5.25 18.43 5.05
C TYR A 32 -4.94 18.59 6.54
N LEU A 33 -4.79 19.83 6.98
CA LEU A 33 -4.65 20.20 8.39
C LEU A 33 -6.03 20.53 8.98
N PRO A 34 -6.20 20.46 10.31
CA PRO A 34 -7.42 20.89 10.99
C PRO A 34 -7.76 22.36 10.67
N SER A 35 -9.06 22.66 10.53
CA SER A 35 -9.54 24.01 10.21
C SER A 35 -9.56 24.99 11.40
N GLY A 36 -9.32 24.50 12.61
CA GLY A 36 -9.40 25.26 13.86
C GLY A 36 -10.72 25.12 14.60
N GLU A 37 -11.80 24.71 13.95
CA GLU A 37 -13.15 24.58 14.51
C GLU A 37 -13.80 23.24 14.17
N GLY A 38 -14.86 22.86 14.89
CA GLY A 38 -15.65 21.66 14.66
C GLY A 38 -15.63 20.66 15.82
N GLU A 39 -16.34 19.54 15.65
CA GLU A 39 -16.60 18.56 16.71
C GLU A 39 -15.46 17.55 16.91
N HIS A 40 -14.54 17.42 15.95
CA HIS A 40 -13.45 16.47 16.00
C HIS A 40 -12.14 17.13 16.43
N LEU A 41 -11.58 16.70 17.56
CA LEU A 41 -10.23 17.08 17.96
C LEU A 41 -9.23 16.18 17.23
N TYR A 42 -8.32 16.77 16.46
CA TYR A 42 -7.25 16.08 15.78
C TYR A 42 -6.01 16.04 16.65
N ILE A 43 -5.45 14.84 16.79
CA ILE A 43 -4.20 14.62 17.48
C ILE A 43 -3.24 13.85 16.56
N LYS A 44 -1.95 14.08 16.73
CA LYS A 44 -0.87 13.33 16.11
C LYS A 44 -0.21 12.48 17.18
N VAL A 45 -0.05 11.19 16.92
CA VAL A 45 0.49 10.25 17.89
C VAL A 45 1.65 9.49 17.28
N THR A 46 2.80 9.49 17.98
CA THR A 46 3.92 8.62 17.65
C THR A 46 3.90 7.41 18.58
N LYS A 47 3.88 6.23 17.99
CA LYS A 47 3.84 4.95 18.70
C LYS A 47 4.97 4.01 18.29
N ARG A 48 5.35 3.11 19.17
CA ARG A 48 6.39 2.10 19.01
C ARG A 48 5.84 0.74 19.40
N LEU A 49 6.05 -0.28 18.55
CA LEU A 49 5.63 -1.66 18.81
C LEU A 49 4.16 -1.79 19.25
N LEU A 50 3.28 -0.99 18.67
CA LEU A 50 1.86 -0.94 19.01
C LEU A 50 1.01 -0.92 17.73
N SER A 51 0.00 -1.78 17.63
CA SER A 51 -0.91 -1.74 16.48
C SER A 51 -1.86 -0.53 16.53
N THR A 52 -2.35 -0.07 15.37
CA THR A 52 -3.36 1.01 15.34
C THR A 52 -4.64 0.65 16.09
N PRO A 53 -5.21 -0.57 16.00
CA PRO A 53 -6.37 -0.95 16.81
C PRO A 53 -6.11 -0.90 18.32
N ASP A 54 -4.91 -1.30 18.78
CA ASP A 54 -4.55 -1.23 20.20
C ASP A 54 -4.39 0.21 20.67
N LEU A 55 -3.74 1.06 19.86
CA LEU A 55 -3.65 2.50 20.11
C LEU A 55 -5.06 3.11 20.25
N VAL A 56 -5.96 2.82 19.31
CA VAL A 56 -7.36 3.33 19.34
C VAL A 56 -8.07 2.86 20.60
N ARG A 57 -7.90 1.61 21.03
CA ARG A 57 -8.50 1.11 22.29
C ARG A 57 -7.97 1.86 23.51
N ARG A 58 -6.66 2.07 23.62
CA ARG A 58 -6.04 2.81 24.75
C ARG A 58 -6.51 4.26 24.80
N ILE A 59 -6.46 4.95 23.65
CA ILE A 59 -6.91 6.35 23.60
C ILE A 59 -8.39 6.44 23.94
N SER A 60 -9.26 5.64 23.32
CA SER A 60 -10.70 5.68 23.55
C SER A 60 -11.07 5.44 25.03
N SER A 61 -10.40 4.48 25.69
CA SER A 61 -10.59 4.20 27.13
C SER A 61 -10.18 5.40 27.99
N THR A 62 -9.01 5.99 27.73
CA THR A 62 -8.49 7.12 28.55
C THR A 62 -9.30 8.39 28.35
N VAL A 63 -9.67 8.74 27.12
CA VAL A 63 -10.48 9.96 26.87
C VAL A 63 -11.98 9.73 27.06
N GLY A 64 -12.41 8.49 27.38
CA GLY A 64 -13.80 8.16 27.71
C GLY A 64 -14.76 8.26 26.52
N VAL A 65 -14.36 7.78 25.35
CA VAL A 65 -15.20 7.67 24.15
C VAL A 65 -15.24 6.23 23.67
N LYS A 66 -16.25 5.88 22.88
CA LYS A 66 -16.28 4.55 22.23
C LYS A 66 -15.22 4.52 21.10
N THR A 67 -14.63 3.35 20.81
CA THR A 67 -13.65 3.19 19.73
C THR A 67 -14.15 3.69 18.37
N LYS A 68 -15.46 3.55 18.11
CA LYS A 68 -16.12 4.11 16.92
C LYS A 68 -16.10 5.66 16.88
N GLY A 69 -15.83 6.34 17.97
CA GLY A 69 -15.64 7.80 18.04
C GLY A 69 -14.23 8.25 17.66
N VAL A 70 -13.29 7.31 17.50
CA VAL A 70 -11.92 7.59 17.06
C VAL A 70 -11.81 7.33 15.56
N GLY A 71 -11.40 8.33 14.78
CA GLY A 71 -11.14 8.22 13.34
C GLY A 71 -9.64 8.05 13.07
N THR A 72 -9.31 7.29 12.02
CA THR A 72 -7.94 7.06 11.53
C THR A 72 -7.91 7.15 10.01
N ALA A 73 -6.82 7.64 9.42
CA ALA A 73 -6.65 7.68 7.97
C ALA A 73 -6.20 6.31 7.39
N GLY A 74 -5.61 5.45 8.22
CA GLY A 74 -5.17 4.12 7.82
C GLY A 74 -4.58 3.34 8.99
N LEU A 75 -4.25 2.08 8.74
CA LEU A 75 -3.51 1.24 9.69
C LEU A 75 -2.01 1.47 9.50
N LYS A 76 -1.27 1.53 10.59
CA LYS A 76 0.19 1.61 10.60
C LYS A 76 0.80 0.35 11.20
N ASP A 77 1.97 -0.01 10.70
CA ASP A 77 2.71 -1.19 11.13
C ASP A 77 2.85 -1.24 12.66
N ALA A 78 2.71 -2.46 13.21
CA ALA A 78 2.88 -2.72 14.62
C ALA A 78 4.35 -2.93 15.00
N ARG A 79 5.20 -3.41 14.08
CA ARG A 79 6.63 -3.67 14.32
C ARG A 79 7.51 -2.51 13.83
N ALA A 80 7.19 -1.29 14.28
CA ALA A 80 7.82 -0.07 13.79
C ALA A 80 7.62 1.07 14.78
N VAL A 81 8.32 2.17 14.57
CA VAL A 81 7.95 3.48 15.11
C VAL A 81 7.10 4.19 14.08
N THR A 82 5.88 4.56 14.44
CA THR A 82 4.96 5.16 13.46
C THR A 82 4.24 6.37 14.02
N THR A 83 4.17 7.42 13.21
CA THR A 83 3.41 8.64 13.50
C THR A 83 2.16 8.67 12.64
N GLN A 84 1.00 8.89 13.26
CA GLN A 84 -0.28 8.95 12.55
C GLN A 84 -1.22 9.98 13.16
N MET A 85 -2.15 10.48 12.36
CA MET A 85 -3.23 11.34 12.82
C MET A 85 -4.44 10.53 13.28
N LEU A 86 -5.10 11.02 14.32
CA LEU A 86 -6.37 10.51 14.83
C LEU A 86 -7.35 11.67 14.99
N SER A 87 -8.63 11.44 14.78
CA SER A 87 -9.70 12.38 15.12
C SER A 87 -10.56 11.82 16.25
N LEU A 88 -10.82 12.62 17.26
CA LEU A 88 -11.56 12.27 18.47
C LEU A 88 -12.87 13.07 18.52
N HIS A 89 -14.00 12.40 18.40
CA HIS A 89 -15.32 13.07 18.41
C HIS A 89 -15.70 13.54 19.81
N ALA A 90 -16.10 14.80 19.95
CA ALA A 90 -16.56 15.43 21.17
C ALA A 90 -15.57 15.28 22.36
N VAL A 91 -14.26 15.36 22.10
CA VAL A 91 -13.19 15.31 23.10
C VAL A 91 -12.59 16.70 23.26
N THR A 92 -12.19 17.04 24.49
CA THR A 92 -11.48 18.30 24.78
C THR A 92 -9.96 18.05 24.92
N PRO A 93 -9.11 19.08 24.73
CA PRO A 93 -7.66 18.96 24.92
C PRO A 93 -7.27 18.46 26.32
N GLU A 94 -8.01 18.88 27.37
CA GLU A 94 -7.75 18.49 28.76
C GLU A 94 -7.95 16.99 28.97
N ARG A 95 -8.87 16.37 28.23
CA ARG A 95 -9.03 14.90 28.24
C ARG A 95 -7.88 14.19 27.56
N VAL A 96 -7.33 14.76 26.48
CA VAL A 96 -6.14 14.25 25.80
C VAL A 96 -4.90 14.37 26.69
N ALA A 97 -4.78 15.44 27.48
CA ALA A 97 -3.69 15.63 28.43
C ALA A 97 -3.60 14.54 29.52
N ARG A 98 -4.67 13.75 29.72
CA ARG A 98 -4.66 12.58 30.62
C ARG A 98 -3.94 11.36 30.01
N LEU A 99 -3.70 11.35 28.71
CA LEU A 99 -2.94 10.29 28.05
C LEU A 99 -1.47 10.36 28.52
N LYS A 100 -1.00 9.27 29.08
CA LYS A 100 0.39 9.17 29.53
C LYS A 100 1.27 8.65 28.41
N LEU A 101 2.44 9.25 28.28
CA LEU A 101 3.52 8.71 27.46
C LEU A 101 4.04 7.40 28.10
N SER A 102 4.52 6.51 27.28
CA SER A 102 5.06 5.20 27.67
C SER A 102 6.03 4.72 26.58
N ASP A 103 6.70 3.61 26.82
CA ASP A 103 7.57 2.97 25.81
C ASP A 103 6.87 2.65 24.48
N GLN A 104 5.54 2.61 24.49
CA GLN A 104 4.72 2.35 23.31
C GLN A 104 4.00 3.58 22.75
N ILE A 105 3.84 4.65 23.52
CA ILE A 105 3.28 5.95 23.10
C ILE A 105 4.33 7.00 23.39
N LEU A 106 5.11 7.34 22.36
CA LEU A 106 6.30 8.19 22.49
C LEU A 106 5.97 9.68 22.50
N ALA A 107 4.95 10.08 21.73
CA ALA A 107 4.53 11.48 21.65
C ALA A 107 3.05 11.60 21.32
N ILE A 108 2.43 12.66 21.84
CA ILE A 108 1.06 13.06 21.51
C ILE A 108 1.07 14.59 21.35
N GLU A 109 0.56 15.04 20.20
CA GLU A 109 0.44 16.44 19.84
C GLU A 109 -1.02 16.76 19.52
N VAL A 110 -1.59 17.78 20.11
CA VAL A 110 -2.93 18.29 19.76
C VAL A 110 -2.77 19.25 18.59
N LEU A 111 -3.40 18.95 17.46
CA LEU A 111 -3.28 19.73 16.23
C LEU A 111 -4.36 20.80 16.08
N GLY A 112 -5.55 20.59 16.68
CA GLY A 112 -6.68 21.50 16.57
C GLY A 112 -7.98 20.78 16.27
N ARG A 113 -9.05 21.56 16.01
CA ARG A 113 -10.39 21.06 15.72
C ARG A 113 -10.67 21.02 14.23
N HIS A 114 -11.56 20.11 13.80
CA HIS A 114 -12.03 19.99 12.43
C HIS A 114 -13.47 19.50 12.37
N GLY A 115 -14.21 19.91 11.34
CA GLY A 115 -15.62 19.52 11.17
C GLY A 115 -15.80 18.05 10.83
N ASN A 116 -14.86 17.44 10.10
CA ASN A 116 -14.98 16.07 9.61
C ASN A 116 -14.22 15.07 10.49
N ARG A 117 -14.76 13.85 10.57
CA ARG A 117 -14.05 12.70 11.10
C ARG A 117 -12.98 12.24 10.11
N LEU A 118 -11.79 11.90 10.59
CA LEU A 118 -10.76 11.24 9.80
C LEU A 118 -11.24 9.83 9.37
N ARG A 119 -11.10 9.51 8.09
CA ARG A 119 -11.54 8.23 7.50
C ARG A 119 -10.39 7.56 6.78
N PRO A 120 -10.42 6.23 6.59
CA PRO A 120 -9.45 5.54 5.75
C PRO A 120 -9.30 6.20 4.38
N GLY A 121 -8.04 6.42 3.97
CA GLY A 121 -7.70 7.15 2.75
C GLY A 121 -7.48 8.66 2.92
N HIS A 122 -7.83 9.27 4.06
CA HIS A 122 -7.62 10.70 4.30
C HIS A 122 -6.16 11.04 4.66
N HIS A 123 -5.21 10.55 3.87
CA HIS A 123 -3.79 10.90 3.97
C HIS A 123 -3.18 11.04 2.58
N ALA A 124 -2.17 11.88 2.44
CA ALA A 124 -1.48 12.15 1.17
C ALA A 124 -0.36 11.13 0.87
N GLY A 125 -0.08 10.22 1.80
CA GLY A 125 0.97 9.23 1.68
C GLY A 125 1.68 8.98 3.01
N ASN A 126 2.81 8.32 2.92
CA ASN A 126 3.67 8.06 4.07
C ASN A 126 5.12 8.39 3.73
N ARG A 127 5.80 9.07 4.65
CA ARG A 127 7.26 9.16 4.65
C ARG A 127 7.80 7.96 5.39
N PHE A 128 8.74 7.30 4.80
CA PHE A 128 9.48 6.19 5.39
C PHE A 128 10.91 6.65 5.70
N ARG A 129 11.43 6.25 6.87
CA ARG A 129 12.84 6.32 7.23
C ARG A 129 13.25 4.93 7.65
N LEU A 130 14.18 4.35 6.90
CA LEU A 130 14.56 2.95 7.03
C LEU A 130 16.06 2.82 7.22
N VAL A 131 16.47 1.94 8.12
CA VAL A 131 17.86 1.56 8.33
C VAL A 131 18.02 0.10 7.97
N ILE A 132 18.91 -0.20 7.02
CA ILE A 132 19.27 -1.56 6.60
C ILE A 132 20.68 -1.81 7.06
N ARG A 133 20.88 -2.80 7.92
CA ARG A 133 22.17 -3.15 8.51
C ARG A 133 22.81 -4.31 7.77
N ASP A 134 24.11 -4.44 7.83
CA ASP A 134 24.91 -5.51 7.24
C ASP A 134 24.71 -5.63 5.73
N VAL A 135 24.63 -4.52 5.01
CA VAL A 135 24.58 -4.51 3.56
C VAL A 135 25.93 -4.93 2.96
N ALA A 136 25.87 -5.56 1.78
CA ALA A 136 27.06 -6.02 1.08
C ALA A 136 27.99 -4.86 0.69
N SER A 137 29.28 -5.15 0.52
CA SER A 137 30.32 -4.14 0.19
C SER A 137 30.06 -3.39 -1.13
N HIS A 138 29.40 -4.05 -2.10
CA HIS A 138 29.02 -3.45 -3.38
C HIS A 138 27.76 -2.55 -3.29
N ALA A 139 27.20 -2.33 -2.10
CA ALA A 139 26.01 -1.48 -1.91
C ALA A 139 26.23 -0.05 -2.41
N LYS A 140 27.47 0.47 -2.34
CA LYS A 140 27.83 1.81 -2.80
C LYS A 140 27.52 2.04 -4.28
N GLU A 141 27.74 1.03 -5.12
CA GLU A 141 27.46 1.06 -6.57
C GLU A 141 26.01 0.64 -6.88
N THR A 142 25.51 -0.34 -6.13
CA THR A 142 24.20 -0.95 -6.36
C THR A 142 23.05 -0.01 -5.99
N VAL A 143 23.14 0.66 -4.82
CA VAL A 143 22.04 1.50 -4.30
C VAL A 143 21.67 2.61 -5.29
N PRO A 144 22.60 3.48 -5.76
CA PRO A 144 22.23 4.55 -6.69
C PRO A 144 21.73 4.01 -8.02
N THR A 145 22.20 2.86 -8.48
CA THR A 145 21.75 2.22 -9.71
C THR A 145 20.27 1.79 -9.60
N VAL A 146 19.93 1.05 -8.54
CA VAL A 146 18.55 0.61 -8.29
C VAL A 146 17.63 1.79 -8.06
N LEU A 147 18.00 2.71 -7.17
CA LEU A 147 17.19 3.90 -6.87
C LEU A 147 16.99 4.78 -8.10
N GLY A 148 18.00 4.91 -8.96
CA GLY A 148 17.89 5.63 -10.23
C GLY A 148 16.86 5.01 -11.19
N VAL A 149 16.75 3.67 -11.24
CA VAL A 149 15.69 2.98 -12.01
C VAL A 149 14.32 3.26 -11.40
N LEU A 150 14.18 3.14 -10.06
CA LEU A 150 12.90 3.38 -9.38
C LEU A 150 12.43 4.83 -9.50
N LEU A 151 13.34 5.81 -9.46
CA LEU A 151 13.01 7.22 -9.66
C LEU A 151 12.48 7.49 -11.08
N ARG A 152 13.12 6.91 -12.10
CA ARG A 152 12.72 7.13 -13.49
C ARG A 152 11.47 6.35 -13.88
N ARG A 153 11.41 5.06 -13.53
CA ARG A 153 10.35 4.16 -14.00
C ARG A 153 9.20 4.00 -13.01
N GLY A 154 9.38 4.42 -11.77
CA GLY A 154 8.46 4.20 -10.65
C GLY A 154 8.73 2.89 -9.91
N VAL A 155 8.15 2.80 -8.73
CA VAL A 155 8.20 1.62 -7.88
C VAL A 155 7.08 0.65 -8.32
N PRO A 156 7.38 -0.62 -8.65
CA PRO A 156 6.35 -1.62 -8.95
C PRO A 156 5.40 -1.78 -7.77
N ASN A 157 4.10 -1.60 -8.01
CA ASN A 157 3.09 -1.51 -6.95
C ASN A 157 2.55 -2.89 -6.53
N PHE A 158 3.43 -3.88 -6.39
CA PHE A 158 3.08 -5.23 -5.96
C PHE A 158 2.42 -5.24 -4.58
N PHE A 159 1.45 -6.13 -4.41
CA PHE A 159 1.00 -6.51 -3.07
C PHE A 159 2.04 -7.41 -2.41
N GLY A 160 2.40 -7.08 -1.19
CA GLY A 160 3.35 -7.86 -0.40
C GLY A 160 2.81 -9.22 0.09
N PRO A 161 3.69 -10.11 0.57
CA PRO A 161 3.35 -11.48 0.99
C PRO A 161 2.32 -11.52 2.13
N GLN A 162 2.22 -10.46 2.95
CA GLN A 162 1.23 -10.36 4.03
C GLN A 162 -0.22 -10.56 3.55
N ARG A 163 -0.52 -10.21 2.27
CA ARG A 163 -1.84 -10.45 1.65
C ARG A 163 -2.13 -11.93 1.48
N GLN A 164 -1.11 -12.77 1.37
CA GLN A 164 -1.22 -14.20 1.11
C GLN A 164 -1.26 -15.05 2.39
N GLY A 165 -1.23 -14.40 3.57
CA GLY A 165 -1.21 -15.08 4.87
C GLY A 165 0.13 -15.73 5.18
N LYS A 166 0.21 -16.43 6.32
CA LYS A 166 1.47 -17.04 6.78
C LYS A 166 1.97 -18.17 5.87
N SER A 167 1.06 -18.95 5.27
CA SER A 167 1.40 -20.03 4.32
C SER A 167 1.62 -19.56 2.90
N GLY A 168 1.30 -18.29 2.57
CA GLY A 168 1.34 -17.79 1.21
C GLY A 168 0.20 -18.26 0.29
N GLU A 169 -0.80 -18.98 0.81
CA GLU A 169 -1.79 -19.73 0.01
C GLU A 169 -3.23 -19.21 0.10
N ASN A 170 -3.45 -18.09 0.77
CA ASN A 170 -4.81 -17.53 0.92
C ASN A 170 -5.53 -17.31 -0.41
N TYR A 171 -4.79 -17.08 -1.49
CA TYR A 171 -5.38 -16.88 -2.82
C TYR A 171 -6.09 -18.13 -3.34
N HIS A 172 -5.63 -19.35 -3.02
CA HIS A 172 -6.32 -20.59 -3.38
C HIS A 172 -7.69 -20.68 -2.71
N VAL A 173 -7.75 -20.32 -1.42
CA VAL A 173 -9.03 -20.25 -0.71
C VAL A 173 -9.93 -19.22 -1.36
N GLY A 174 -9.39 -18.04 -1.72
CA GLY A 174 -10.12 -16.98 -2.41
C GLY A 174 -10.67 -17.40 -3.75
N ALA A 175 -9.89 -18.10 -4.57
CA ALA A 175 -10.33 -18.68 -5.85
C ALA A 175 -11.48 -19.67 -5.64
N GLY A 176 -11.38 -20.57 -4.68
CA GLY A 176 -12.44 -21.54 -4.37
C GLY A 176 -13.75 -20.91 -3.88
N LEU A 177 -13.70 -19.74 -3.25
CA LEU A 177 -14.89 -19.00 -2.84
C LEU A 177 -15.69 -18.42 -4.02
N LEU A 178 -15.08 -18.22 -5.16
CA LEU A 178 -15.79 -17.73 -6.35
C LEU A 178 -16.70 -18.79 -6.98
N THR A 179 -16.31 -20.05 -6.88
CA THR A 179 -17.03 -21.18 -7.51
C THR A 179 -17.95 -21.94 -6.54
N ASP A 180 -17.60 -21.99 -5.23
CA ASP A 180 -18.27 -22.81 -4.24
C ASP A 180 -19.16 -21.97 -3.29
N SER A 181 -20.49 -22.02 -3.51
CA SER A 181 -21.46 -21.31 -2.68
C SER A 181 -21.55 -21.86 -1.25
N SER A 182 -21.28 -23.15 -1.06
CA SER A 182 -21.36 -23.80 0.26
C SER A 182 -20.23 -23.31 1.18
N LYS A 183 -19.00 -23.19 0.65
CA LYS A 183 -17.88 -22.60 1.36
C LYS A 183 -18.13 -21.13 1.72
N ARG A 184 -18.81 -20.39 0.81
CA ARG A 184 -19.19 -18.99 1.10
C ARG A 184 -20.14 -18.88 2.27
N ALA A 185 -21.14 -19.76 2.36
CA ALA A 185 -22.14 -19.74 3.42
C ALA A 185 -21.56 -20.00 4.82
N GLN A 186 -20.50 -20.81 4.89
CA GLN A 186 -19.84 -21.19 6.15
C GLN A 186 -18.90 -20.13 6.73
N MET A 187 -18.62 -19.05 5.98
CA MET A 187 -17.67 -18.03 6.40
C MET A 187 -18.35 -16.70 6.71
N SER A 188 -17.84 -15.98 7.74
CA SER A 188 -18.23 -14.60 7.97
C SER A 188 -17.88 -13.70 6.76
N ARG A 189 -18.64 -12.61 6.56
CA ARG A 189 -18.40 -11.66 5.47
C ARG A 189 -16.97 -11.14 5.47
N SER A 190 -16.42 -10.78 6.64
CA SER A 190 -15.06 -10.26 6.77
C SER A 190 -14.01 -11.27 6.32
N LYS A 191 -14.16 -12.55 6.71
CA LYS A 191 -13.24 -13.63 6.34
C LYS A 191 -13.29 -13.92 4.84
N ARG A 192 -14.50 -13.93 4.24
CA ARG A 192 -14.67 -14.07 2.78
C ARG A 192 -13.97 -12.95 2.02
N MET A 193 -14.21 -11.70 2.43
CA MET A 193 -13.59 -10.53 1.79
C MET A 193 -12.06 -10.58 1.88
N TRP A 194 -11.51 -11.06 2.98
CA TRP A 194 -10.08 -11.20 3.16
C TRP A 194 -9.46 -12.19 2.17
N TYR A 195 -10.06 -13.36 1.99
CA TYR A 195 -9.61 -14.35 0.99
C TYR A 195 -9.82 -13.89 -0.46
N LEU A 196 -10.97 -13.27 -0.77
CA LEU A 196 -11.22 -12.72 -2.10
C LEU A 196 -10.21 -11.62 -2.46
N ASN A 197 -9.88 -10.74 -1.51
CA ASN A 197 -8.84 -9.73 -1.68
C ASN A 197 -7.44 -10.36 -1.88
N SER A 198 -7.17 -11.51 -1.26
CA SER A 198 -5.92 -12.23 -1.46
C SER A 198 -5.81 -12.77 -2.90
N PHE A 199 -6.87 -13.39 -3.42
CA PHE A 199 -6.91 -13.85 -4.80
C PHE A 199 -6.83 -12.68 -5.80
N GLN A 200 -7.55 -11.60 -5.58
CA GLN A 200 -7.47 -10.38 -6.38
C GLN A 200 -6.04 -9.83 -6.43
N SER A 201 -5.36 -9.77 -5.28
CA SER A 201 -3.98 -9.32 -5.18
C SER A 201 -3.00 -10.25 -5.89
N HIS A 202 -3.28 -11.56 -5.88
CA HIS A 202 -2.49 -12.56 -6.61
C HIS A 202 -2.59 -12.32 -8.13
N LEU A 203 -3.80 -12.18 -8.67
CA LEU A 203 -4.00 -11.91 -10.11
C LEU A 203 -3.35 -10.59 -10.53
N PHE A 204 -3.53 -9.54 -9.73
CA PHE A 204 -2.89 -8.25 -9.97
C PHE A 204 -1.37 -8.37 -10.04
N ASN A 205 -0.76 -9.09 -9.10
CA ASN A 205 0.69 -9.31 -9.10
C ASN A 205 1.17 -10.06 -10.34
N GLN A 206 0.38 -11.02 -10.85
CA GLN A 206 0.69 -11.71 -12.12
C GLN A 206 0.63 -10.76 -13.32
N ILE A 207 -0.41 -9.91 -13.40
CA ILE A 207 -0.56 -8.89 -14.44
C ILE A 207 0.62 -7.92 -14.40
N LEU A 208 0.93 -7.38 -13.22
CA LEU A 208 2.06 -6.46 -13.02
C LEU A 208 3.39 -7.12 -13.41
N GLY A 209 3.58 -8.39 -13.04
CA GLY A 209 4.79 -9.14 -13.39
C GLY A 209 5.01 -9.22 -14.91
N ARG A 210 3.95 -9.40 -15.71
CA ARG A 210 4.01 -9.43 -17.18
C ARG A 210 4.20 -8.05 -17.82
N ARG A 211 3.80 -6.99 -17.09
CA ARG A 211 3.95 -5.60 -17.51
C ARG A 211 5.27 -4.96 -17.06
N LEU A 212 6.13 -5.69 -16.33
CA LEU A 212 7.28 -5.11 -15.64
C LEU A 212 8.29 -4.45 -16.57
N GLU A 213 8.55 -5.06 -17.75
CA GLU A 213 9.42 -4.48 -18.77
C GLU A 213 8.87 -3.18 -19.37
N HIS A 214 7.54 -3.00 -19.35
CA HIS A 214 6.82 -1.82 -19.83
C HIS A 214 6.05 -1.11 -18.73
N LEU A 215 6.61 -1.15 -17.51
CA LEU A 215 5.96 -0.63 -16.29
C LEU A 215 5.58 0.86 -16.40
N ASP A 216 6.39 1.63 -17.08
CA ASP A 216 6.29 3.08 -17.28
C ASP A 216 5.58 3.47 -18.59
N CYS A 217 5.22 2.49 -19.42
CA CYS A 217 4.54 2.73 -20.69
C CYS A 217 3.03 2.59 -20.55
N VAL A 218 2.27 3.52 -21.10
CA VAL A 218 0.85 3.36 -21.37
C VAL A 218 0.66 2.88 -22.80
N TRP A 219 -0.32 2.01 -23.03
CA TRP A 219 -0.66 1.47 -24.34
C TRP A 219 -2.10 1.88 -24.72
N ALA A 220 -2.40 1.95 -26.00
CA ALA A 220 -3.79 2.06 -26.44
C ALA A 220 -4.60 0.88 -25.92
N GLY A 221 -5.75 1.15 -25.30
CA GLY A 221 -6.58 0.15 -24.62
C GLY A 221 -6.24 -0.05 -23.12
N ASP A 222 -5.17 0.54 -22.58
CA ASP A 222 -4.94 0.60 -21.14
C ASP A 222 -6.02 1.44 -20.44
N TRP A 223 -6.35 1.08 -19.21
CA TRP A 223 -6.92 2.01 -18.26
C TRP A 223 -5.82 2.69 -17.48
N ALA A 224 -5.66 4.00 -17.64
CA ALA A 224 -4.70 4.81 -16.89
C ALA A 224 -5.39 5.50 -15.71
N MET A 225 -4.66 5.61 -14.59
CA MET A 225 -5.10 6.30 -13.38
C MET A 225 -4.42 7.66 -13.28
N LYS A 226 -5.17 8.71 -13.05
CA LYS A 226 -4.66 10.04 -12.69
C LYS A 226 -4.12 9.98 -11.26
N MET A 227 -2.87 10.40 -11.07
CA MET A 227 -2.19 10.24 -9.78
C MET A 227 -2.60 11.28 -8.72
N ASP A 228 -3.26 12.36 -9.14
CA ASP A 228 -3.76 13.42 -8.27
C ASP A 228 -5.06 13.05 -7.55
N ASN A 229 -5.97 12.35 -8.24
CA ASN A 229 -7.33 12.10 -7.73
C ASN A 229 -7.80 10.63 -7.85
N GLY A 230 -6.98 9.75 -8.45
CA GLY A 230 -7.28 8.33 -8.61
C GLY A 230 -8.33 8.00 -9.68
N ALA A 231 -8.80 8.99 -10.45
CA ALA A 231 -9.76 8.75 -11.53
C ALA A 231 -9.09 7.95 -12.67
N CYS A 232 -9.80 6.94 -13.18
CA CYS A 232 -9.32 6.12 -14.29
C CYS A 232 -10.01 6.49 -15.59
N PHE A 233 -9.27 6.43 -16.71
CA PHE A 233 -9.77 6.67 -18.06
C PHE A 233 -9.13 5.68 -19.04
N LEU A 234 -9.82 5.42 -20.15
CA LEU A 234 -9.31 4.59 -21.23
C LEU A 234 -8.31 5.39 -22.08
N VAL A 235 -7.14 4.82 -22.31
CA VAL A 235 -6.12 5.39 -23.20
C VAL A 235 -6.49 5.04 -24.64
N GLU A 236 -6.86 6.02 -25.43
CA GLU A 236 -7.15 5.86 -26.85
C GLU A 236 -5.88 6.04 -27.70
N ASP A 237 -5.06 7.05 -27.38
CA ASP A 237 -3.79 7.35 -28.03
C ASP A 237 -2.64 7.34 -27.00
N ALA A 238 -1.82 6.30 -27.07
CA ALA A 238 -0.67 6.14 -26.18
C ALA A 238 0.41 7.21 -26.40
N GLN A 239 0.56 7.71 -27.62
CA GLN A 239 1.56 8.73 -27.93
C GLN A 239 1.21 10.07 -27.29
N GLN A 240 -0.06 10.44 -27.30
CA GLN A 240 -0.57 11.65 -26.65
C GLN A 240 -0.38 11.60 -25.12
N GLU A 241 -0.56 10.43 -24.51
CA GLU A 241 -0.49 10.25 -23.06
C GLU A 241 0.93 9.99 -22.53
N LYS A 242 1.89 9.73 -23.43
CA LYS A 242 3.27 9.39 -23.04
C LYS A 242 3.91 10.44 -22.13
N ALA A 243 3.82 11.73 -22.48
CA ALA A 243 4.44 12.80 -21.71
C ALA A 243 3.85 12.92 -20.30
N ARG A 244 2.56 12.62 -20.11
CA ARG A 244 1.90 12.60 -18.80
C ARG A 244 2.35 11.38 -17.99
N ALA A 245 2.52 10.23 -18.63
CA ALA A 245 3.07 9.03 -17.99
C ALA A 245 4.51 9.29 -17.54
N ASP A 246 5.37 9.87 -18.38
CA ASP A 246 6.76 10.19 -18.06
C ASP A 246 6.88 11.11 -16.82
N ARG A 247 5.93 12.03 -16.60
CA ARG A 247 5.87 12.94 -15.45
C ARG A 247 5.12 12.38 -14.24
N PHE A 248 4.70 11.12 -14.27
CA PHE A 248 3.86 10.52 -13.22
C PHE A 248 2.52 11.23 -12.96
N GLU A 249 1.99 11.98 -13.93
CA GLU A 249 0.63 12.52 -13.85
C GLU A 249 -0.41 11.41 -13.99
N ILE A 250 -0.04 10.36 -14.73
CA ILE A 250 -0.83 9.14 -14.89
C ILE A 250 0.05 7.90 -14.72
N SER A 251 -0.59 6.78 -14.41
CA SER A 251 0.03 5.45 -14.38
C SER A 251 -0.84 4.45 -15.12
N PRO A 252 -0.28 3.52 -15.91
CA PRO A 252 -1.03 2.36 -16.37
C PRO A 252 -1.54 1.59 -15.16
N THR A 253 -2.66 0.88 -15.30
CA THR A 253 -3.28 0.13 -14.22
C THR A 253 -3.45 -1.34 -14.56
N GLY A 254 -3.53 -2.19 -13.53
CA GLY A 254 -4.02 -3.56 -13.62
C GLY A 254 -5.40 -3.69 -12.99
N VAL A 255 -6.16 -4.67 -13.46
CA VAL A 255 -7.48 -4.95 -12.91
C VAL A 255 -7.39 -5.60 -11.53
N LEU A 256 -8.11 -5.04 -10.58
CA LEU A 256 -8.54 -5.73 -9.37
C LEU A 256 -9.95 -6.21 -9.62
N PHE A 257 -10.11 -7.45 -10.08
CA PHE A 257 -11.36 -7.98 -10.61
C PHE A 257 -12.56 -7.76 -9.67
N GLY A 258 -13.74 -7.65 -10.25
CA GLY A 258 -14.98 -7.46 -9.52
C GLY A 258 -16.18 -7.26 -10.45
N SER A 259 -17.37 -7.06 -9.87
CA SER A 259 -18.63 -6.96 -10.61
C SER A 259 -18.82 -5.65 -11.39
N ARG A 260 -17.99 -4.64 -11.15
CA ARG A 260 -18.15 -3.28 -11.72
C ARG A 260 -16.85 -2.70 -12.26
N VAL A 261 -15.84 -3.51 -12.51
CA VAL A 261 -14.57 -3.06 -13.04
C VAL A 261 -14.58 -3.08 -14.56
N SER A 262 -14.01 -2.07 -15.18
CA SER A 262 -13.74 -2.06 -16.62
C SER A 262 -12.45 -2.82 -16.92
N TRP A 263 -12.46 -3.66 -17.93
CA TRP A 263 -11.31 -4.43 -18.41
C TRP A 263 -10.55 -3.62 -19.46
N ALA A 264 -9.24 -3.81 -19.53
CA ALA A 264 -8.43 -3.25 -20.59
C ALA A 264 -8.73 -3.96 -21.93
N THR A 265 -8.36 -3.31 -23.02
CA THR A 265 -8.45 -3.85 -24.39
C THR A 265 -7.06 -3.87 -25.04
N GLY A 266 -6.96 -4.40 -26.26
CA GLY A 266 -5.67 -4.50 -26.94
C GLY A 266 -4.65 -5.30 -26.13
N GLN A 267 -3.39 -4.99 -26.26
CA GLN A 267 -2.28 -5.69 -25.62
C GLN A 267 -2.39 -5.77 -24.09
N ALA A 268 -2.88 -4.72 -23.44
CA ALA A 268 -3.11 -4.71 -21.98
C ALA A 268 -4.22 -5.69 -21.61
N GLY A 269 -5.31 -5.71 -22.39
CA GLY A 269 -6.43 -6.64 -22.20
C GLY A 269 -6.04 -8.09 -22.41
N GLU A 270 -5.20 -8.38 -23.38
CA GLU A 270 -4.66 -9.73 -23.64
C GLU A 270 -3.87 -10.26 -22.42
N ILE A 271 -3.07 -9.41 -21.78
CA ILE A 271 -2.35 -9.79 -20.55
C ILE A 271 -3.33 -10.06 -19.40
N GLU A 272 -4.34 -9.20 -19.18
CA GLU A 272 -5.35 -9.40 -18.14
C GLU A 272 -6.11 -10.71 -18.38
N GLN A 273 -6.54 -10.97 -19.60
CA GLN A 273 -7.27 -12.17 -19.99
C GLN A 273 -6.42 -13.44 -19.85
N ALA A 274 -5.15 -13.41 -20.30
CA ALA A 274 -4.24 -14.54 -20.20
C ALA A 274 -4.03 -14.96 -18.74
N VAL A 275 -3.80 -14.00 -17.83
CA VAL A 275 -3.66 -14.28 -16.38
C VAL A 275 -4.90 -14.95 -15.82
N ILE A 276 -6.09 -14.54 -16.23
CA ILE A 276 -7.34 -15.13 -15.75
C ILE A 276 -7.57 -16.53 -16.32
N THR A 277 -7.27 -16.72 -17.61
CA THR A 277 -7.41 -18.01 -18.27
C THR A 277 -6.51 -19.07 -17.65
N GLU A 278 -5.30 -18.71 -17.25
CA GLU A 278 -4.38 -19.60 -16.54
C GLU A 278 -4.89 -20.04 -15.16
N GLN A 279 -5.82 -19.29 -14.58
CA GLN A 279 -6.53 -19.70 -13.37
C GLN A 279 -7.79 -20.52 -13.65
N GLY A 280 -7.99 -20.96 -14.89
CA GLY A 280 -9.15 -21.75 -15.31
C GLY A 280 -10.47 -20.96 -15.32
N SER A 281 -10.42 -19.65 -15.56
CA SER A 281 -11.59 -18.76 -15.55
C SER A 281 -11.64 -17.85 -16.78
N THR A 282 -12.71 -17.09 -16.93
CA THR A 282 -12.83 -16.02 -17.92
C THR A 282 -13.21 -14.71 -17.21
N PRO A 283 -13.02 -13.53 -17.83
CA PRO A 283 -13.46 -12.26 -17.28
C PRO A 283 -14.93 -12.27 -16.90
N GLU A 284 -15.81 -12.83 -17.75
CA GLU A 284 -17.26 -12.91 -17.55
C GLU A 284 -17.60 -13.79 -16.34
N ALA A 285 -16.95 -14.95 -16.21
CA ALA A 285 -17.14 -15.85 -15.07
C ALA A 285 -16.69 -15.21 -13.76
N LEU A 286 -15.58 -14.47 -13.76
CA LEU A 286 -15.11 -13.71 -12.59
C LEU A 286 -16.08 -12.58 -12.21
N ILE A 287 -16.62 -11.85 -13.21
CA ILE A 287 -17.62 -10.80 -12.98
C ILE A 287 -18.87 -11.38 -12.32
N GLN A 288 -19.41 -12.48 -12.85
CA GLN A 288 -20.61 -13.13 -12.29
C GLN A 288 -20.36 -13.65 -10.87
N SER A 289 -19.22 -14.31 -10.64
CA SER A 289 -18.84 -14.81 -9.32
C SER A 289 -18.62 -13.68 -8.32
N ALA A 290 -17.97 -12.59 -8.73
CA ALA A 290 -17.78 -11.40 -7.92
C ALA A 290 -19.10 -10.71 -7.56
N LYS A 291 -20.07 -10.68 -8.50
CA LYS A 291 -21.43 -10.17 -8.26
C LYS A 291 -22.15 -10.99 -7.19
N ALA A 292 -22.07 -12.31 -7.26
CA ALA A 292 -22.64 -13.22 -6.25
C ALA A 292 -22.00 -13.05 -4.86
N CYS A 293 -20.72 -12.61 -4.80
CA CYS A 293 -20.00 -12.33 -3.55
C CYS A 293 -20.21 -10.90 -3.04
N GLY A 294 -20.86 -10.00 -3.79
CA GLY A 294 -20.94 -8.56 -3.48
C GLY A 294 -19.61 -7.84 -3.58
N PHE A 295 -18.73 -8.25 -4.49
CA PHE A 295 -17.35 -7.80 -4.66
C PHE A 295 -17.22 -6.88 -5.88
N ARG A 296 -16.94 -5.58 -5.67
CA ARG A 296 -17.08 -4.58 -6.73
C ARG A 296 -15.91 -4.54 -7.70
N GLY A 297 -14.69 -4.68 -7.20
CA GLY A 297 -13.47 -4.47 -7.99
C GLY A 297 -13.13 -2.99 -8.19
N GLU A 298 -11.91 -2.76 -8.68
CA GLU A 298 -11.36 -1.43 -8.99
C GLU A 298 -10.17 -1.56 -9.93
N ARG A 299 -9.61 -0.45 -10.38
CA ARG A 299 -8.32 -0.39 -11.07
C ARG A 299 -7.23 0.01 -10.07
N ARG A 300 -6.03 -0.55 -10.19
CA ARG A 300 -4.89 -0.20 -9.35
C ARG A 300 -3.70 0.17 -10.23
N SER A 301 -3.02 1.27 -9.91
CA SER A 301 -1.80 1.67 -10.61
C SER A 301 -0.74 0.57 -10.55
N LEU A 302 -0.10 0.29 -11.70
CA LEU A 302 0.99 -0.69 -11.78
C LEU A 302 2.26 -0.17 -11.13
N ARG A 303 2.45 1.14 -11.14
CA ARG A 303 3.61 1.81 -10.52
C ARG A 303 3.18 3.01 -9.69
N VAL A 304 4.05 3.41 -8.79
CA VAL A 304 3.90 4.64 -8.01
C VAL A 304 5.20 5.44 -8.02
N PRO A 305 5.13 6.78 -7.90
CA PRO A 305 6.34 7.60 -7.81
C PRO A 305 7.08 7.33 -6.49
N LEU A 306 8.40 7.42 -6.53
CA LEU A 306 9.28 7.46 -5.38
C LEU A 306 9.63 8.92 -5.11
N GLY A 307 8.97 9.53 -4.12
CA GLY A 307 9.13 10.95 -3.80
C GLY A 307 10.16 11.23 -2.71
N GLU A 308 10.72 12.43 -2.71
CA GLU A 308 11.56 12.98 -1.64
C GLU A 308 12.63 11.99 -1.15
N LEU A 309 13.37 11.39 -2.12
CA LEU A 309 14.35 10.36 -1.84
C LEU A 309 15.66 10.97 -1.32
N GLU A 310 16.07 10.51 -0.16
CA GLU A 310 17.38 10.76 0.43
C GLU A 310 17.99 9.44 0.88
N TRP A 311 19.29 9.27 0.77
CA TRP A 311 19.98 8.10 1.28
C TRP A 311 21.42 8.39 1.66
N SER A 312 21.95 7.60 2.60
CA SER A 312 23.35 7.61 2.99
C SER A 312 23.82 6.20 3.32
N LEU A 313 25.09 5.93 3.04
CA LEU A 313 25.74 4.67 3.37
C LEU A 313 26.94 4.96 4.25
N ASP A 314 26.93 4.41 5.46
CA ASP A 314 28.03 4.49 6.43
C ASP A 314 28.48 3.06 6.77
N GLY A 315 29.66 2.69 6.27
CA GLY A 315 30.16 1.32 6.35
C GLY A 315 29.15 0.32 5.74
N SER A 316 28.58 -0.55 6.57
CA SER A 316 27.57 -1.55 6.17
C SER A 316 26.12 -1.15 6.55
N ILE A 317 25.89 0.12 6.88
CA ILE A 317 24.59 0.63 7.29
C ILE A 317 24.06 1.57 6.22
N LEU A 318 22.97 1.20 5.57
CA LEU A 318 22.24 2.02 4.62
C LEU A 318 21.04 2.67 5.31
N THR A 319 20.99 4.00 5.26
CA THR A 319 19.83 4.79 5.70
C THR A 319 19.09 5.32 4.47
N LEU A 320 17.76 5.15 4.43
CA LEU A 320 16.89 5.61 3.37
C LEU A 320 15.76 6.47 3.93
N SER A 321 15.45 7.57 3.25
CA SER A 321 14.23 8.36 3.49
C SER A 321 13.53 8.58 2.16
N PHE A 322 12.22 8.30 2.08
CA PHE A 322 11.42 8.51 0.88
C PHE A 322 9.93 8.62 1.20
N VAL A 323 9.17 9.12 0.25
CA VAL A 323 7.70 9.24 0.33
C VAL A 323 7.05 8.33 -0.70
N LEU A 324 6.02 7.60 -0.29
CA LEU A 324 5.13 6.86 -1.18
C LEU A 324 3.69 7.33 -1.03
N PRO A 325 2.89 7.30 -2.11
CA PRO A 325 1.47 7.62 -2.06
C PRO A 325 0.67 6.59 -1.23
N PRO A 326 -0.61 6.89 -0.90
CA PRO A 326 -1.49 5.96 -0.21
C PRO A 326 -1.58 4.59 -0.91
N GLY A 327 -1.61 3.51 -0.13
CA GLY A 327 -1.75 2.15 -0.67
C GLY A 327 -0.48 1.54 -1.27
N ALA A 328 0.64 2.29 -1.32
CA ALA A 328 1.95 1.76 -1.70
C ALA A 328 2.74 1.28 -0.46
N TYR A 329 3.66 0.34 -0.68
CA TYR A 329 4.39 -0.35 0.37
C TYR A 329 5.88 -0.10 0.28
N ALA A 330 6.52 0.28 1.38
CA ALA A 330 7.98 0.40 1.46
C ALA A 330 8.70 -0.90 1.08
N THR A 331 8.06 -2.04 1.36
CA THR A 331 8.58 -3.36 0.98
C THR A 331 8.78 -3.53 -0.53
N SER A 332 8.07 -2.77 -1.38
CA SER A 332 8.29 -2.79 -2.83
C SER A 332 9.62 -2.12 -3.22
N VAL A 333 10.05 -1.07 -2.51
CA VAL A 333 11.35 -0.44 -2.68
C VAL A 333 12.46 -1.34 -2.12
N LEU A 334 12.26 -1.82 -0.89
CA LEU A 334 13.22 -2.70 -0.21
C LEU A 334 13.47 -3.99 -0.96
N ARG A 335 12.44 -4.54 -1.57
CA ARG A 335 12.53 -5.74 -2.39
C ARG A 335 13.50 -5.56 -3.56
N GLU A 336 13.42 -4.45 -4.28
CA GLU A 336 14.30 -4.14 -5.39
C GLU A 336 15.77 -3.92 -4.94
N LEU A 337 15.97 -3.36 -3.76
CA LEU A 337 17.30 -3.11 -3.20
C LEU A 337 17.92 -4.38 -2.58
N MET A 338 17.20 -5.04 -1.70
CA MET A 338 17.78 -6.10 -0.86
C MET A 338 17.82 -7.46 -1.57
N LYS A 339 16.79 -7.80 -2.35
CA LYS A 339 16.63 -9.09 -3.06
C LYS A 339 16.83 -10.32 -2.17
N ILE A 340 16.31 -10.25 -0.96
CA ILE A 340 16.28 -11.35 0.00
C ILE A 340 14.92 -12.04 0.00
N PRO A 341 14.82 -13.32 0.38
CA PRO A 341 13.56 -14.09 0.36
C PRO A 341 12.47 -13.51 1.25
N GLU A 342 12.84 -13.00 2.41
CA GLU A 342 11.91 -12.44 3.39
C GLU A 342 12.37 -11.05 3.84
N LEU A 343 11.47 -10.08 3.76
CA LEU A 343 11.71 -8.70 4.20
C LEU A 343 11.26 -8.43 5.66
N GLY A 344 11.09 -9.48 6.46
CA GLY A 344 10.77 -9.37 7.89
C GLY A 344 9.27 -9.21 8.18
#